data_e592cbec9a9f04c35554ce09422ba58e
#
_entry.id   e592cbec9a9f04c35554ce09422ba58e
#
_cell.length_a   1.000
_cell.length_b   1.000
_cell.length_c   1.000
_cell.angle_alpha   90.00
_cell.angle_beta   90.00
_cell.angle_gamma   90.00
#
_symmetry.space_group_name_H-M   'P 1'
#
loop_
_entity.id
_entity.type
_entity.pdbx_description
1 polymer ?
#
loop_
_entity_poly.entity_id
_entity_poly.type
_entity_poly.pdbx_seq_one_letter_code
_entity_poly.pdbx_strand_id
1 'polypeptide(L)'
;PINLGYPINTIGNEGALVVNIDGDKAYYTSTGAKSLQDKDGLENTDIYSFELDKEIRPQSVSFFKALVVDATSSKPIVSGVKITDIQKNLSFYNGNTSDDGTALIIMPKGDQYGIQISAKGYIFISESVKIPDSANVKMPYISTYKMERISNSIGKTFPMRNIFFESGSDQLSSASNAELGSIFHMMKENPDIVVQIDGHTDNIGGEKDNLLLSQNRAKEVMNELIKRGIPAKKILAKGFGESKPLTDNSSEGGRQINRRTEFTIISL
;
A
#
# COMPACT_ATOMS: atom_id res chain seq x y z
N PRO A 1 -4.38 33.17 1.85
CA PRO A 1 -5.71 32.98 2.41
C PRO A 1 -6.76 33.56 1.47
N ILE A 2 -7.88 32.83 1.30
CA ILE A 2 -9.01 33.31 0.51
C ILE A 2 -10.12 33.65 1.49
N ASN A 3 -10.70 34.84 1.36
CA ASN A 3 -11.87 35.23 2.14
C ASN A 3 -13.08 34.51 1.56
N LEU A 4 -13.78 33.74 2.41
CA LEU A 4 -14.94 32.94 2.01
C LEU A 4 -16.24 33.78 1.92
N GLY A 5 -16.18 35.07 2.29
CA GLY A 5 -17.31 35.99 2.21
C GLY A 5 -18.33 35.81 3.35
N TYR A 6 -19.33 36.71 3.34
CA TYR A 6 -20.46 36.61 4.25
C TYR A 6 -21.37 35.42 3.87
N PRO A 7 -21.92 34.64 4.82
CA PRO A 7 -21.88 34.85 6.29
C PRO A 7 -20.71 34.20 7.04
N ILE A 8 -19.73 33.58 6.34
CA ILE A 8 -18.65 32.83 6.96
C ILE A 8 -17.62 33.81 7.54
N ASN A 9 -17.20 34.79 6.77
CA ASN A 9 -16.34 35.86 7.27
C ASN A 9 -17.19 37.10 7.58
N THR A 10 -17.20 37.52 8.83
CA THR A 10 -17.93 38.71 9.35
C THR A 10 -16.97 39.75 9.90
N ILE A 11 -17.47 40.76 10.59
CA ILE A 11 -16.63 41.71 11.36
C ILE A 11 -16.24 41.17 12.73
N GLY A 12 -16.78 39.99 13.12
CA GLY A 12 -16.46 39.32 14.37
C GLY A 12 -15.17 38.48 14.26
N ASN A 13 -14.87 37.78 15.35
CA ASN A 13 -13.77 36.82 15.36
C ASN A 13 -14.27 35.44 14.95
N GLU A 14 -13.76 34.93 13.84
CA GLU A 14 -14.01 33.59 13.37
C GLU A 14 -12.88 32.65 13.79
N GLY A 15 -13.25 31.46 14.28
CA GLY A 15 -12.32 30.43 14.65
C GLY A 15 -12.10 29.38 13.55
N ALA A 16 -11.49 28.26 13.90
CA ALA A 16 -11.14 27.19 12.98
C ALA A 16 -12.34 26.64 12.19
N LEU A 17 -12.17 26.48 10.88
CA LEU A 17 -13.10 25.79 10.02
C LEU A 17 -12.80 24.29 10.03
N VAL A 18 -13.79 23.44 10.32
CA VAL A 18 -13.70 21.99 10.33
C VAL A 18 -14.76 21.43 9.39
N VAL A 19 -14.35 20.51 8.51
CA VAL A 19 -15.27 19.83 7.60
C VAL A 19 -15.58 18.44 8.15
N ASN A 20 -16.85 18.01 8.04
CA ASN A 20 -17.21 16.66 8.42
C ASN A 20 -16.56 15.60 7.51
N ILE A 21 -16.59 14.35 7.94
CA ILE A 21 -15.93 13.25 7.23
C ILE A 21 -16.54 12.94 5.86
N ASP A 22 -17.82 13.27 5.66
CA ASP A 22 -18.49 13.10 4.37
C ASP A 22 -18.15 14.23 3.39
N GLY A 23 -17.47 15.29 3.87
CA GLY A 23 -16.97 16.39 3.04
C GLY A 23 -18.08 17.35 2.58
N ASP A 24 -19.29 17.26 3.11
CA ASP A 24 -20.44 18.02 2.63
C ASP A 24 -20.87 19.15 3.56
N LYS A 25 -20.39 19.17 4.82
CA LYS A 25 -20.78 20.15 5.82
C LYS A 25 -19.57 20.69 6.57
N ALA A 26 -19.49 22.01 6.68
CA ALA A 26 -18.45 22.68 7.45
C ALA A 26 -19.03 23.27 8.74
N TYR A 27 -18.16 23.35 9.74
CA TYR A 27 -18.43 23.95 11.06
C TYR A 27 -17.34 24.98 11.36
N TYR A 28 -17.72 26.09 11.94
CA TYR A 28 -16.78 27.12 12.40
C TYR A 28 -17.34 27.81 13.64
N THR A 29 -16.46 28.43 14.39
CA THR A 29 -16.87 29.26 15.54
C THR A 29 -16.83 30.71 15.15
N SER A 30 -17.81 31.49 15.61
CA SER A 30 -17.84 32.94 15.44
C SER A 30 -18.51 33.63 16.62
N THR A 31 -18.04 34.82 16.93
CA THR A 31 -18.73 35.73 17.85
C THR A 31 -19.94 36.40 17.21
N GLY A 32 -20.10 36.21 15.87
CA GLY A 32 -21.18 36.81 15.09
C GLY A 32 -21.07 38.33 14.91
N ALA A 33 -21.94 38.86 14.02
CA ALA A 33 -22.02 40.32 13.79
C ALA A 33 -22.61 41.12 14.94
N LYS A 34 -23.26 40.44 15.92
CA LYS A 34 -23.76 40.99 17.16
C LYS A 34 -23.29 40.12 18.31
N SER A 35 -22.12 40.43 18.86
CA SER A 35 -21.66 39.73 20.06
C SER A 35 -22.60 40.07 21.21
N LEU A 36 -23.31 39.06 21.68
CA LEU A 36 -24.00 39.14 22.97
C LEU A 36 -22.91 38.87 24.02
N GLN A 37 -22.57 39.90 24.76
CA GLN A 37 -21.72 39.72 25.93
C GLN A 37 -22.48 38.93 26.99
N ASP A 38 -21.82 37.96 27.59
CA ASP A 38 -22.36 37.28 28.78
C ASP A 38 -22.35 38.20 30.00
N LYS A 39 -22.85 37.67 31.14
CA LYS A 39 -22.92 38.44 32.40
C LYS A 39 -21.57 38.95 32.91
N ASP A 40 -20.49 38.38 32.43
CA ASP A 40 -19.10 38.71 32.81
C ASP A 40 -18.40 39.60 31.76
N GLY A 41 -19.15 40.04 30.73
CA GLY A 41 -18.64 40.93 29.67
C GLY A 41 -17.78 40.22 28.61
N LEU A 42 -17.80 38.89 28.61
CA LEU A 42 -17.09 38.09 27.62
C LEU A 42 -17.91 37.92 26.35
N GLU A 43 -17.25 37.98 25.20
CA GLU A 43 -17.89 37.73 23.91
C GLU A 43 -18.31 36.25 23.80
N ASN A 44 -19.58 36.02 23.52
CA ASN A 44 -20.11 34.68 23.35
C ASN A 44 -19.71 34.14 21.98
N THR A 45 -19.15 32.96 21.94
CA THR A 45 -18.75 32.29 20.72
C THR A 45 -19.68 31.11 20.44
N ASP A 46 -20.36 31.13 19.30
CA ASP A 46 -21.25 30.07 18.86
C ASP A 46 -20.62 29.21 17.76
N ILE A 47 -21.12 27.99 17.62
CA ILE A 47 -20.75 27.10 16.54
C ILE A 47 -21.77 27.20 15.41
N TYR A 48 -21.29 27.60 14.25
CA TYR A 48 -22.09 27.69 13.04
C TYR A 48 -21.77 26.54 12.11
N SER A 49 -22.73 26.20 11.24
CA SER A 49 -22.50 25.19 10.20
C SER A 49 -23.17 25.60 8.90
N PHE A 50 -22.59 25.18 7.78
CA PHE A 50 -23.15 25.35 6.45
C PHE A 50 -22.81 24.15 5.55
N GLU A 51 -23.62 23.93 4.52
CA GLU A 51 -23.31 22.93 3.50
C GLU A 51 -22.27 23.47 2.54
N LEU A 52 -21.28 22.62 2.23
CA LEU A 52 -20.23 22.93 1.26
C LEU A 52 -20.77 22.73 -0.16
N ASP A 53 -20.50 23.71 -1.01
CA ASP A 53 -20.77 23.58 -2.45
C ASP A 53 -19.99 22.41 -3.04
N LYS A 54 -20.58 21.69 -3.98
CA LYS A 54 -19.97 20.47 -4.56
C LYS A 54 -18.58 20.70 -5.13
N GLU A 55 -18.34 21.91 -5.68
CA GLU A 55 -17.06 22.28 -6.30
C GLU A 55 -15.91 22.46 -5.31
N ILE A 56 -16.21 22.73 -4.03
CA ILE A 56 -15.21 22.96 -2.97
C ILE A 56 -15.17 21.84 -1.94
N ARG A 57 -15.96 20.79 -2.13
CA ARG A 57 -15.98 19.64 -1.21
C ARG A 57 -14.65 18.92 -1.24
N PRO A 58 -14.03 18.64 -0.09
CA PRO A 58 -12.85 17.80 -0.04
C PRO A 58 -13.20 16.37 -0.50
N GLN A 59 -12.21 15.63 -0.96
CA GLN A 59 -12.38 14.23 -1.31
C GLN A 59 -12.91 13.44 -0.10
N SER A 60 -13.97 12.67 -0.31
CA SER A 60 -14.56 11.84 0.74
C SER A 60 -13.55 10.81 1.25
N VAL A 61 -13.46 10.67 2.57
CA VAL A 61 -12.56 9.74 3.23
C VAL A 61 -13.33 8.65 3.98
N SER A 62 -12.65 7.56 4.29
CA SER A 62 -13.14 6.48 5.13
C SER A 62 -12.04 5.93 6.01
N PHE A 63 -12.41 5.15 7.01
CA PHE A 63 -11.44 4.38 7.77
C PHE A 63 -11.07 3.09 7.04
N PHE A 64 -9.78 2.85 6.91
CA PHE A 64 -9.19 1.57 6.59
C PHE A 64 -8.59 0.97 7.86
N LYS A 65 -9.03 -0.23 8.22
CA LYS A 65 -8.48 -0.98 9.35
C LYS A 65 -7.74 -2.20 8.83
N ALA A 66 -6.42 -2.20 8.96
CA ALA A 66 -5.60 -3.39 8.75
C ALA A 66 -5.54 -4.19 10.07
N LEU A 67 -5.73 -5.50 9.99
CA LEU A 67 -5.46 -6.45 11.06
C LEU A 67 -4.37 -7.40 10.58
N VAL A 68 -3.23 -7.42 11.25
CA VAL A 68 -2.08 -8.27 10.89
C VAL A 68 -1.93 -9.39 11.90
N VAL A 69 -1.94 -10.63 11.42
CA VAL A 69 -1.87 -11.82 12.25
C VAL A 69 -0.89 -12.86 11.69
N ASP A 70 -0.36 -13.68 12.57
CA ASP A 70 0.42 -14.86 12.21
C ASP A 70 -0.48 -15.89 11.50
N ALA A 71 -0.08 -16.34 10.33
CA ALA A 71 -0.89 -17.22 9.47
C ALA A 71 -1.23 -18.57 10.13
N THR A 72 -0.39 -19.05 11.04
CA THR A 72 -0.56 -20.36 11.71
C THR A 72 -1.34 -20.23 13.02
N SER A 73 -0.96 -19.28 13.87
CA SER A 73 -1.51 -19.16 15.22
C SER A 73 -2.68 -18.17 15.33
N SER A 74 -2.91 -17.36 14.28
CA SER A 74 -3.85 -16.24 14.26
C SER A 74 -3.61 -15.19 15.36
N LYS A 75 -2.45 -15.22 16.01
CA LYS A 75 -2.08 -14.20 16.99
C LYS A 75 -1.72 -12.89 16.29
N PRO A 76 -2.05 -11.74 16.89
CA PRO A 76 -1.68 -10.44 16.34
C PRO A 76 -0.15 -10.28 16.25
N ILE A 77 0.29 -9.52 15.26
CA ILE A 77 1.70 -9.20 15.01
C ILE A 77 1.87 -7.68 14.96
N VAL A 78 2.81 -7.17 15.76
CA VAL A 78 3.32 -5.81 15.59
C VAL A 78 4.15 -5.77 14.31
N SER A 79 3.74 -4.99 13.34
CA SER A 79 4.31 -4.95 12.00
C SER A 79 4.39 -3.53 11.45
N GLY A 80 5.40 -3.27 10.63
CA GLY A 80 5.47 -2.04 9.83
C GLY A 80 4.41 -2.08 8.73
N VAL A 81 3.68 -0.99 8.55
CA VAL A 81 2.68 -0.80 7.50
C VAL A 81 3.05 0.44 6.70
N LYS A 82 3.27 0.27 5.41
CA LYS A 82 3.51 1.35 4.46
C LYS A 82 2.42 1.34 3.41
N ILE A 83 1.80 2.50 3.17
CA ILE A 83 0.79 2.69 2.14
C ILE A 83 1.29 3.75 1.16
N THR A 84 1.18 3.45 -0.12
CA THR A 84 1.58 4.34 -1.22
C THR A 84 0.38 4.60 -2.11
N ASP A 85 0.10 5.87 -2.40
CA ASP A 85 -0.83 6.24 -3.47
C ASP A 85 -0.18 5.87 -4.81
N ILE A 86 -0.78 4.89 -5.51
CA ILE A 86 -0.18 4.34 -6.73
C ILE A 86 -0.21 5.37 -7.87
N GLN A 87 -1.27 6.19 -7.95
CA GLN A 87 -1.44 7.17 -9.02
C GLN A 87 -0.45 8.34 -8.89
N LYS A 88 -0.26 8.81 -7.66
CA LYS A 88 0.62 9.94 -7.36
C LYS A 88 2.06 9.52 -7.10
N ASN A 89 2.31 8.21 -6.91
CA ASN A 89 3.60 7.64 -6.50
C ASN A 89 4.16 8.31 -5.23
N LEU A 90 3.29 8.59 -4.27
CA LEU A 90 3.63 9.25 -3.01
C LEU A 90 3.36 8.33 -1.82
N SER A 91 4.25 8.40 -0.82
CA SER A 91 4.01 7.73 0.46
C SER A 91 2.81 8.39 1.15
N PHE A 92 1.73 7.62 1.34
CA PHE A 92 0.51 8.07 1.99
C PHE A 92 0.56 7.85 3.51
N TYR A 93 1.08 6.69 3.93
CA TYR A 93 1.21 6.31 5.34
C TYR A 93 2.47 5.48 5.54
N ASN A 94 3.13 5.68 6.68
CA ASN A 94 4.25 4.86 7.11
C ASN A 94 4.25 4.82 8.65
N GLY A 95 3.91 3.67 9.22
CA GLY A 95 3.77 3.49 10.65
C GLY A 95 3.74 2.03 11.04
N ASN A 96 3.41 1.75 12.30
CA ASN A 96 3.31 0.39 12.82
C ASN A 96 1.87 0.07 13.24
N THR A 97 1.54 -1.23 13.27
CA THR A 97 0.35 -1.69 13.98
C THR A 97 0.54 -1.55 15.50
N SER A 98 -0.57 -1.46 16.22
CA SER A 98 -0.61 -1.57 17.69
C SER A 98 -0.31 -3.00 18.14
N ASP A 99 -0.20 -3.23 19.45
CA ASP A 99 0.08 -4.54 20.04
C ASP A 99 -0.99 -5.61 19.71
N ASP A 100 -2.21 -5.17 19.42
CA ASP A 100 -3.31 -6.02 18.95
C ASP A 100 -3.27 -6.32 17.44
N GLY A 101 -2.18 -5.95 16.77
CA GLY A 101 -1.98 -6.15 15.32
C GLY A 101 -2.80 -5.21 14.44
N THR A 102 -3.43 -4.15 14.98
CA THR A 102 -4.27 -3.27 14.19
C THR A 102 -3.58 -1.97 13.80
N ALA A 103 -3.88 -1.48 12.61
CA ALA A 103 -3.61 -0.10 12.17
C ALA A 103 -4.91 0.50 11.63
N LEU A 104 -5.30 1.66 12.16
CA LEU A 104 -6.47 2.41 11.71
C LEU A 104 -6.00 3.66 10.98
N ILE A 105 -6.35 3.79 9.71
CA ILE A 105 -5.83 4.82 8.82
C ILE A 105 -7.01 5.49 8.11
N ILE A 106 -7.02 6.81 8.06
CA ILE A 106 -8.02 7.56 7.29
C ILE A 106 -7.50 7.65 5.85
N MET A 107 -8.30 7.18 4.89
CA MET A 107 -7.91 7.11 3.48
C MET A 107 -9.02 7.68 2.57
N PRO A 108 -8.66 8.42 1.51
CA PRO A 108 -9.60 8.80 0.47
C PRO A 108 -10.25 7.57 -0.18
N LYS A 109 -11.53 7.71 -0.55
CA LYS A 109 -12.29 6.66 -1.24
C LYS A 109 -11.99 6.68 -2.73
N GLY A 110 -12.18 5.52 -3.37
CA GLY A 110 -12.11 5.39 -4.83
C GLY A 110 -10.70 5.24 -5.40
N ASP A 111 -9.67 5.70 -4.71
CA ASP A 111 -8.27 5.59 -5.14
C ASP A 111 -7.71 4.18 -4.88
N GLN A 112 -6.66 3.83 -5.62
CA GLN A 112 -5.95 2.57 -5.48
C GLN A 112 -4.62 2.78 -4.76
N TYR A 113 -4.39 2.00 -3.72
CA TYR A 113 -3.22 2.10 -2.86
C TYR A 113 -2.41 0.81 -2.88
N GLY A 114 -1.08 0.94 -2.92
CA GLY A 114 -0.16 -0.16 -2.62
C GLY A 114 0.03 -0.27 -1.11
N ILE A 115 -0.14 -1.47 -0.56
CA ILE A 115 0.09 -1.77 0.85
C ILE A 115 1.27 -2.71 0.95
N GLN A 116 2.22 -2.36 1.80
CA GLN A 116 3.35 -3.19 2.18
C GLN A 116 3.35 -3.39 3.68
N ILE A 117 3.42 -4.65 4.11
CA ILE A 117 3.45 -5.03 5.53
C ILE A 117 4.69 -5.86 5.77
N SER A 118 5.48 -5.51 6.78
CA SER A 118 6.71 -6.19 7.14
C SER A 118 6.84 -6.41 8.64
N ALA A 119 7.37 -7.57 9.03
CA ALA A 119 7.72 -7.88 10.40
C ALA A 119 8.92 -8.81 10.43
N LYS A 120 9.79 -8.64 11.43
CA LYS A 120 10.98 -9.49 11.58
C LYS A 120 10.58 -10.96 11.75
N GLY A 121 11.19 -11.86 10.98
CA GLY A 121 10.91 -13.29 10.99
C GLY A 121 9.70 -13.72 10.15
N TYR A 122 9.10 -12.79 9.40
CA TYR A 122 7.94 -13.06 8.54
C TYR A 122 8.23 -12.69 7.08
N ILE A 123 7.53 -13.37 6.18
CA ILE A 123 7.45 -12.98 4.77
C ILE A 123 6.64 -11.69 4.68
N PHE A 124 7.14 -10.70 3.96
CA PHE A 124 6.41 -9.45 3.76
C PHE A 124 5.16 -9.66 2.89
N ILE A 125 4.18 -8.79 3.04
CA ILE A 125 3.00 -8.73 2.18
C ILE A 125 3.10 -7.47 1.32
N SER A 126 2.84 -7.63 0.02
CA SER A 126 2.76 -6.52 -0.93
C SER A 126 1.51 -6.74 -1.78
N GLU A 127 0.51 -5.88 -1.56
CA GLU A 127 -0.79 -5.96 -2.21
C GLU A 127 -1.28 -4.58 -2.63
N SER A 128 -2.28 -4.57 -3.49
CA SER A 128 -2.98 -3.33 -3.83
C SER A 128 -4.42 -3.40 -3.30
N VAL A 129 -4.89 -2.29 -2.76
CA VAL A 129 -6.23 -2.15 -2.20
C VAL A 129 -6.91 -0.93 -2.78
N LYS A 130 -8.19 -1.07 -3.07
CA LYS A 130 -9.09 0.05 -3.39
C LYS A 130 -10.09 0.21 -2.26
N ILE A 131 -10.15 1.41 -1.69
CA ILE A 131 -11.16 1.70 -0.66
C ILE A 131 -12.51 1.87 -1.37
N PRO A 132 -13.51 1.01 -1.10
CA PRO A 132 -14.78 1.06 -1.79
C PRO A 132 -15.57 2.32 -1.42
N ASP A 133 -16.36 2.83 -2.35
CA ASP A 133 -17.20 4.01 -2.14
C ASP A 133 -18.26 3.81 -1.04
N SER A 134 -18.68 2.56 -0.82
CA SER A 134 -19.59 2.18 0.26
C SER A 134 -18.98 2.26 1.65
N ALA A 135 -17.64 2.26 1.78
CA ALA A 135 -16.99 2.40 3.06
C ALA A 135 -17.25 3.80 3.66
N ASN A 136 -17.51 3.86 4.96
CA ASN A 136 -17.74 5.09 5.70
C ASN A 136 -17.34 4.93 7.16
N VAL A 137 -17.51 5.98 7.98
CA VAL A 137 -17.11 5.99 9.39
C VAL A 137 -17.75 4.87 10.21
N LYS A 138 -19.02 4.55 9.92
CA LYS A 138 -19.77 3.51 10.63
C LYS A 138 -19.47 2.10 10.11
N MET A 139 -19.02 2.02 8.86
CA MET A 139 -18.64 0.77 8.18
C MET A 139 -17.24 0.94 7.57
N PRO A 140 -16.17 0.88 8.38
CA PRO A 140 -14.80 0.98 7.88
C PRO A 140 -14.48 -0.20 6.95
N TYR A 141 -13.59 0.01 6.01
CA TYR A 141 -13.04 -1.08 5.22
C TYR A 141 -12.00 -1.84 6.06
N ILE A 142 -12.31 -3.10 6.39
CA ILE A 142 -11.45 -3.94 7.23
C ILE A 142 -10.79 -5.01 6.34
N SER A 143 -9.47 -5.13 6.44
CA SER A 143 -8.70 -6.18 5.77
C SER A 143 -7.82 -6.92 6.76
N THR A 144 -7.81 -8.26 6.67
CA THR A 144 -6.95 -9.11 7.51
C THR A 144 -5.79 -9.64 6.69
N TYR A 145 -4.58 -9.40 7.16
CA TYR A 145 -3.33 -9.81 6.55
C TYR A 145 -2.70 -10.93 7.38
N LYS A 146 -2.55 -12.11 6.77
CA LYS A 146 -1.95 -13.28 7.41
C LYS A 146 -0.50 -13.40 6.97
N MET A 147 0.44 -13.20 7.87
CA MET A 147 1.87 -13.26 7.59
C MET A 147 2.43 -14.66 7.84
N GLU A 148 3.13 -15.21 6.86
CA GLU A 148 3.82 -16.49 6.96
C GLU A 148 5.17 -16.30 7.65
N ARG A 149 5.51 -17.20 8.60
CA ARG A 149 6.85 -17.21 9.22
C ARG A 149 7.89 -17.69 8.22
N ILE A 150 9.02 -17.01 8.15
CA ILE A 150 10.16 -17.42 7.31
C ILE A 150 10.58 -18.86 7.68
N SER A 151 10.62 -19.21 8.98
CA SER A 151 10.99 -20.55 9.44
C SER A 151 10.11 -21.69 8.88
N ASN A 152 8.86 -21.37 8.52
CA ASN A 152 7.90 -22.32 7.96
C ASN A 152 7.79 -22.24 6.44
N SER A 153 8.70 -21.52 5.81
CA SER A 153 8.60 -21.12 4.39
C SER A 153 9.69 -21.72 3.50
N ILE A 154 10.54 -22.58 4.04
CA ILE A 154 11.55 -23.27 3.22
C ILE A 154 10.84 -24.10 2.13
N GLY A 155 11.27 -23.92 0.89
CA GLY A 155 10.68 -24.54 -0.30
C GLY A 155 9.38 -23.89 -0.78
N LYS A 156 8.82 -22.94 -0.03
CA LYS A 156 7.64 -22.18 -0.48
C LYS A 156 8.03 -21.03 -1.40
N THR A 157 7.17 -20.79 -2.37
CA THR A 157 7.30 -19.71 -3.36
C THR A 157 6.25 -18.64 -3.12
N PHE A 158 6.65 -17.38 -3.22
CA PHE A 158 5.82 -16.20 -2.99
C PHE A 158 5.85 -15.27 -4.20
N PRO A 159 4.70 -14.77 -4.67
CA PRO A 159 4.64 -13.89 -5.82
C PRO A 159 5.19 -12.49 -5.48
N MET A 160 5.96 -11.94 -6.41
CA MET A 160 6.41 -10.55 -6.41
C MET A 160 5.50 -9.75 -7.35
N ARG A 161 4.41 -9.22 -6.83
CA ARG A 161 3.31 -8.66 -7.65
C ARG A 161 3.63 -7.33 -8.30
N ASN A 162 4.60 -6.59 -7.74
CA ASN A 162 4.96 -5.24 -8.19
C ASN A 162 6.39 -5.20 -8.77
N ILE A 163 6.81 -6.27 -9.45
CA ILE A 163 8.01 -6.28 -10.27
C ILE A 163 7.58 -6.11 -11.72
N PHE A 164 8.00 -5.02 -12.32
CA PHE A 164 7.66 -4.63 -13.68
C PHE A 164 8.94 -4.48 -14.52
N PHE A 165 8.84 -4.89 -15.78
CA PHE A 165 9.89 -4.73 -16.78
C PHE A 165 9.38 -3.86 -17.92
N GLU A 166 10.31 -3.21 -18.63
CA GLU A 166 9.99 -2.54 -19.88
C GLU A 166 9.50 -3.56 -20.92
N SER A 167 8.63 -3.13 -21.83
CA SER A 167 7.98 -4.02 -22.80
C SER A 167 9.01 -4.78 -23.64
N GLY A 168 8.90 -6.12 -23.65
CA GLY A 168 9.83 -7.00 -24.38
C GLY A 168 11.28 -7.01 -23.87
N SER A 169 11.55 -6.44 -22.69
CA SER A 169 12.87 -6.26 -22.11
C SER A 169 13.02 -6.99 -20.77
N ASP A 170 14.26 -7.15 -20.34
CA ASP A 170 14.66 -7.56 -19.00
C ASP A 170 15.03 -6.36 -18.10
N GLN A 171 14.92 -5.13 -18.61
CA GLN A 171 15.20 -3.91 -17.84
C GLN A 171 14.07 -3.65 -16.83
N LEU A 172 14.42 -3.51 -15.54
CA LEU A 172 13.49 -3.19 -14.48
C LEU A 172 12.95 -1.76 -14.60
N SER A 173 11.63 -1.65 -14.49
CA SER A 173 10.97 -0.35 -14.35
C SER A 173 11.18 0.23 -12.93
N SER A 174 11.25 1.56 -12.83
CA SER A 174 11.34 2.26 -11.54
C SER A 174 10.15 1.97 -10.60
N ALA A 175 9.00 1.58 -11.14
CA ALA A 175 7.84 1.15 -10.35
C ALA A 175 8.14 -0.09 -9.47
N SER A 176 9.16 -0.89 -9.82
CA SER A 176 9.58 -2.07 -9.03
C SER A 176 10.33 -1.72 -7.74
N ASN A 177 10.74 -0.47 -7.56
CA ASN A 177 11.61 -0.07 -6.44
C ASN A 177 11.01 -0.38 -5.05
N ALA A 178 9.71 -0.26 -4.90
CA ALA A 178 9.02 -0.53 -3.63
C ALA A 178 9.10 -2.01 -3.26
N GLU A 179 8.81 -2.92 -4.20
CA GLU A 179 8.87 -4.36 -4.01
C GLU A 179 10.31 -4.85 -3.76
N LEU A 180 11.26 -4.36 -4.57
CA LEU A 180 12.70 -4.62 -4.36
C LEU A 180 13.17 -4.15 -2.98
N GLY A 181 12.64 -3.03 -2.49
CA GLY A 181 12.88 -2.54 -1.14
C GLY A 181 12.37 -3.51 -0.07
N SER A 182 11.18 -4.08 -0.24
CA SER A 182 10.59 -5.03 0.71
C SER A 182 11.41 -6.32 0.81
N ILE A 183 11.83 -6.89 -0.33
CA ILE A 183 12.72 -8.06 -0.34
C ILE A 183 14.07 -7.74 0.28
N PHE A 184 14.66 -6.61 -0.08
CA PHE A 184 15.93 -6.17 0.50
C PHE A 184 15.85 -6.08 2.02
N HIS A 185 14.82 -5.44 2.57
CA HIS A 185 14.63 -5.31 4.02
C HIS A 185 14.39 -6.68 4.68
N MET A 186 13.56 -7.52 4.10
CA MET A 186 13.33 -8.88 4.60
C MET A 186 14.63 -9.68 4.68
N MET A 187 15.46 -9.67 3.63
CA MET A 187 16.73 -10.38 3.61
C MET A 187 17.78 -9.78 4.56
N LYS A 188 17.78 -8.44 4.71
CA LYS A 188 18.68 -7.74 5.63
C LYS A 188 18.35 -8.02 7.10
N GLU A 189 17.07 -8.10 7.46
CA GLU A 189 16.61 -8.41 8.81
C GLU A 189 16.75 -9.89 9.15
N ASN A 190 16.87 -10.75 8.13
CA ASN A 190 17.02 -12.20 8.26
C ASN A 190 18.27 -12.69 7.48
N PRO A 191 19.49 -12.40 7.97
CA PRO A 191 20.73 -12.57 7.19
C PRO A 191 21.07 -14.02 6.85
N ASP A 192 20.41 -14.98 7.50
CA ASP A 192 20.67 -16.42 7.26
C ASP A 192 19.91 -16.97 6.06
N ILE A 193 18.82 -16.31 5.63
CA ILE A 193 18.00 -16.79 4.52
C ILE A 193 18.77 -16.78 3.17
N VAL A 194 18.49 -17.79 2.37
CA VAL A 194 18.86 -17.85 0.96
C VAL A 194 17.59 -17.82 0.11
N VAL A 195 17.53 -16.90 -0.84
CA VAL A 195 16.37 -16.67 -1.69
C VAL A 195 16.70 -17.00 -3.13
N GLN A 196 15.79 -17.66 -3.84
CA GLN A 196 15.85 -17.81 -5.30
C GLN A 196 14.78 -16.94 -5.93
N ILE A 197 15.16 -16.13 -6.91
CA ILE A 197 14.25 -15.35 -7.74
C ILE A 197 13.87 -16.20 -8.95
N ASP A 198 12.57 -16.38 -9.17
CA ASP A 198 11.99 -17.21 -10.21
C ASP A 198 11.30 -16.34 -11.26
N GLY A 199 11.71 -16.43 -12.52
CA GLY A 199 11.13 -15.69 -13.64
C GLY A 199 10.24 -16.59 -14.49
N HIS A 200 9.08 -16.05 -14.93
CA HIS A 200 8.09 -16.75 -15.75
C HIS A 200 7.60 -15.87 -16.90
N THR A 201 7.20 -16.51 -17.99
CA THR A 201 6.55 -15.87 -19.15
C THR A 201 5.16 -16.49 -19.38
N ASP A 202 4.38 -15.89 -20.25
CA ASP A 202 3.30 -16.56 -20.93
C ASP A 202 3.83 -17.44 -22.07
N ASN A 203 2.91 -18.01 -22.89
CA ASN A 203 3.25 -18.89 -24.02
C ASN A 203 3.40 -18.15 -25.37
N ILE A 204 3.48 -16.82 -25.37
CA ILE A 204 3.70 -16.07 -26.59
C ILE A 204 5.19 -16.01 -26.89
N GLY A 205 5.59 -16.46 -28.11
CA GLY A 205 6.98 -16.52 -28.54
C GLY A 205 7.51 -17.94 -28.58
N GLY A 206 8.81 -18.08 -28.77
CA GLY A 206 9.51 -19.37 -28.77
C GLY A 206 9.87 -19.83 -27.36
N GLU A 207 9.72 -21.12 -27.06
CA GLU A 207 10.06 -21.69 -25.74
C GLU A 207 11.48 -21.32 -25.27
N LYS A 208 12.46 -21.39 -26.18
CA LYS A 208 13.86 -21.02 -25.86
C LYS A 208 14.03 -19.54 -25.55
N ASP A 209 13.32 -18.68 -26.28
CA ASP A 209 13.34 -17.23 -26.08
C ASP A 209 12.67 -16.87 -24.75
N ASN A 210 11.54 -17.51 -24.45
CA ASN A 210 10.83 -17.38 -23.19
C ASN A 210 11.68 -17.83 -21.99
N LEU A 211 12.38 -18.94 -22.14
CA LEU A 211 13.31 -19.42 -21.11
C LEU A 211 14.45 -18.42 -20.88
N LEU A 212 15.06 -17.91 -21.95
CA LEU A 212 16.14 -16.92 -21.87
C LEU A 212 15.65 -15.59 -21.26
N LEU A 213 14.50 -15.08 -21.71
CA LEU A 213 13.91 -13.85 -21.20
C LEU A 213 13.62 -13.94 -19.71
N SER A 214 12.98 -15.02 -19.27
CA SER A 214 12.68 -15.24 -17.85
C SER A 214 13.94 -15.37 -16.99
N GLN A 215 14.98 -16.04 -17.51
CA GLN A 215 16.27 -16.14 -16.84
C GLN A 215 16.96 -14.77 -16.68
N ASN A 216 16.94 -13.94 -17.73
CA ASN A 216 17.50 -12.61 -17.69
C ASN A 216 16.75 -11.70 -16.72
N ARG A 217 15.42 -11.74 -16.71
CA ARG A 217 14.58 -11.00 -15.76
C ARG A 217 14.88 -11.37 -14.30
N ALA A 218 14.96 -12.68 -14.01
CA ALA A 218 15.33 -13.14 -12.68
C ALA A 218 16.72 -12.67 -12.26
N LYS A 219 17.71 -12.71 -13.20
CA LYS A 219 19.06 -12.19 -12.96
C LYS A 219 19.09 -10.69 -12.72
N GLU A 220 18.26 -9.92 -13.43
CA GLU A 220 18.24 -8.46 -13.25
C GLU A 220 17.70 -8.09 -11.86
N VAL A 221 16.65 -8.78 -11.37
CA VAL A 221 16.17 -8.62 -9.99
C VAL A 221 17.27 -9.00 -8.98
N MET A 222 17.95 -10.13 -9.19
CA MET A 222 19.08 -10.55 -8.35
C MET A 222 20.18 -9.49 -8.32
N ASN A 223 20.60 -8.99 -9.49
CA ASN A 223 21.67 -7.99 -9.62
C ASN A 223 21.31 -6.70 -8.90
N GLU A 224 20.06 -6.26 -9.02
CA GLU A 224 19.60 -5.05 -8.35
C GLU A 224 19.59 -5.21 -6.81
N LEU A 225 19.23 -6.39 -6.29
CA LEU A 225 19.30 -6.69 -4.85
C LEU A 225 20.76 -6.77 -4.37
N ILE A 226 21.67 -7.31 -5.19
CA ILE A 226 23.13 -7.32 -4.89
C ILE A 226 23.68 -5.89 -4.85
N LYS A 227 23.32 -5.03 -5.81
CA LYS A 227 23.68 -3.60 -5.80
C LYS A 227 23.20 -2.88 -4.53
N ARG A 228 22.04 -3.27 -4.00
CA ARG A 228 21.50 -2.74 -2.74
C ARG A 228 22.21 -3.28 -1.50
N GLY A 229 23.08 -4.29 -1.64
CA GLY A 229 23.93 -4.81 -0.57
C GLY A 229 23.60 -6.22 -0.08
N ILE A 230 22.73 -6.98 -0.77
CA ILE A 230 22.53 -8.40 -0.48
C ILE A 230 23.77 -9.19 -0.96
N PRO A 231 24.39 -10.03 -0.11
CA PRO A 231 25.52 -10.84 -0.53
C PRO A 231 25.13 -11.82 -1.66
N ALA A 232 25.94 -11.87 -2.74
CA ALA A 232 25.63 -12.70 -3.91
C ALA A 232 25.41 -14.18 -3.58
N LYS A 233 26.07 -14.71 -2.54
CA LYS A 233 25.89 -16.10 -2.07
C LYS A 233 24.52 -16.39 -1.44
N LYS A 234 23.74 -15.35 -1.14
CA LYS A 234 22.42 -15.44 -0.48
C LYS A 234 21.27 -15.32 -1.46
N ILE A 235 21.53 -15.12 -2.75
CA ILE A 235 20.49 -14.94 -3.73
C ILE A 235 20.83 -15.72 -5.02
N LEU A 236 19.84 -16.41 -5.55
CA LEU A 236 19.91 -17.18 -6.78
C LEU A 236 18.90 -16.64 -7.78
N ALA A 237 19.10 -16.92 -9.07
CA ALA A 237 18.14 -16.55 -10.12
C ALA A 237 17.89 -17.72 -11.05
N LYS A 238 16.62 -18.00 -11.36
CA LYS A 238 16.19 -19.07 -12.24
C LYS A 238 15.05 -18.65 -13.15
N GLY A 239 15.19 -18.90 -14.45
CA GLY A 239 14.12 -18.77 -15.42
C GLY A 239 13.40 -20.10 -15.60
N PHE A 240 12.09 -20.03 -15.77
CA PHE A 240 11.22 -21.16 -16.08
C PHE A 240 10.53 -21.01 -17.43
N GLY A 241 10.64 -19.85 -18.10
CA GLY A 241 9.91 -19.57 -19.31
C GLY A 241 8.41 -19.78 -19.09
N GLU A 242 7.76 -20.43 -20.03
CA GLU A 242 6.33 -20.78 -20.00
C GLU A 242 6.02 -22.13 -19.33
N SER A 243 7.06 -22.86 -18.83
CA SER A 243 6.91 -24.25 -18.36
C SER A 243 6.11 -24.41 -17.06
N LYS A 244 5.85 -23.32 -16.33
CA LYS A 244 5.12 -23.33 -15.05
C LYS A 244 3.99 -22.27 -15.04
N PRO A 245 2.94 -22.44 -15.84
CA PRO A 245 1.81 -21.52 -15.83
C PRO A 245 1.00 -21.65 -14.53
N LEU A 246 0.50 -20.53 -13.99
CA LEU A 246 -0.46 -20.50 -12.88
C LEU A 246 -1.90 -20.64 -13.36
N THR A 247 -2.16 -20.20 -14.59
CA THR A 247 -3.48 -20.27 -15.24
C THR A 247 -3.29 -20.57 -16.73
N ASP A 248 -4.38 -20.84 -17.45
CA ASP A 248 -4.33 -21.02 -18.88
C ASP A 248 -3.88 -19.74 -19.61
N ASN A 249 -3.29 -19.90 -20.79
CA ASN A 249 -2.81 -18.81 -21.64
C ASN A 249 -3.82 -18.37 -22.71
N SER A 250 -5.07 -18.83 -22.64
CA SER A 250 -6.09 -18.57 -23.66
C SER A 250 -6.57 -17.12 -23.69
N SER A 251 -6.56 -16.46 -22.54
CA SER A 251 -6.95 -15.05 -22.37
C SER A 251 -5.77 -14.15 -22.06
N GLU A 252 -5.87 -12.86 -22.40
CA GLU A 252 -4.84 -11.88 -22.02
C GLU A 252 -4.70 -11.76 -20.49
N GLY A 253 -5.82 -11.83 -19.76
CA GLY A 253 -5.80 -11.84 -18.29
C GLY A 253 -5.02 -13.03 -17.73
N GLY A 254 -5.20 -14.23 -18.31
CA GLY A 254 -4.44 -15.42 -17.93
C GLY A 254 -2.95 -15.27 -18.25
N ARG A 255 -2.62 -14.80 -19.45
CA ARG A 255 -1.23 -14.51 -19.83
C ARG A 255 -0.56 -13.51 -18.90
N GLN A 256 -1.26 -12.44 -18.50
CA GLN A 256 -0.72 -11.45 -17.57
C GLN A 256 -0.40 -12.05 -16.20
N ILE A 257 -1.18 -12.98 -15.70
CA ILE A 257 -0.89 -13.72 -14.45
C ILE A 257 0.36 -14.60 -14.61
N ASN A 258 0.56 -15.19 -15.79
CA ASN A 258 1.71 -16.04 -16.07
C ASN A 258 3.00 -15.24 -16.26
N ARG A 259 2.96 -14.02 -16.78
CA ARG A 259 4.11 -13.07 -16.83
C ARG A 259 4.40 -12.52 -15.45
N ARG A 260 5.12 -13.26 -14.63
CA ARG A 260 5.37 -12.94 -13.25
C ARG A 260 6.80 -13.21 -12.80
N THR A 261 7.15 -12.60 -11.68
CA THR A 261 8.35 -12.93 -10.91
C THR A 261 7.92 -13.43 -9.53
N GLU A 262 8.60 -14.43 -9.03
CA GLU A 262 8.37 -15.03 -7.71
C GLU A 262 9.69 -15.11 -6.95
N PHE A 263 9.64 -15.31 -5.63
CA PHE A 263 10.82 -15.72 -4.87
C PHE A 263 10.52 -16.95 -4.03
N THR A 264 11.51 -17.80 -3.90
CA THR A 264 11.45 -19.04 -3.13
C THR A 264 12.48 -18.98 -2.00
N ILE A 265 12.07 -19.31 -0.76
CA ILE A 265 13.00 -19.47 0.36
C ILE A 265 13.69 -20.82 0.22
N ILE A 266 15.02 -20.83 0.00
CA ILE A 266 15.79 -22.05 -0.25
C ILE A 266 16.30 -22.66 1.05
N SER A 267 16.81 -21.82 1.95
CA SER A 267 17.33 -22.24 3.26
C SER A 267 17.31 -21.08 4.26
N LEU A 268 17.49 -21.42 5.52
CA LEU A 268 17.70 -20.47 6.63
C LEU A 268 19.13 -20.53 7.10
#